data_ab0179d8c6a83fc552180d0267a3a977
#
_entry.id   ab0179d8c6a83fc552180d0267a3a977
#
_cell.length_a   1.000
_cell.length_b   1.000
_cell.length_c   1.000
_cell.angle_alpha   90.00
_cell.angle_beta   90.00
_cell.angle_gamma   90.00
#
_symmetry.space_group_name_H-M   'P 1'
#
loop_
_entity.id
_entity.type
_entity.pdbx_description
1 polymer ?
#
loop_
_entity_poly.entity_id
_entity_poly.type
_entity_poly.pdbx_seq_one_letter_code
_entity_poly.pdbx_strand_id
1 'polypeptide(L)'
;QRMEKYLATKGKKIIGWDEILEGGLAPSATVMSWRGEDGGIAAALMDHTVIMTPGGNGMYLDAYQGDSKIEPVTIGGYTLLEKTYSYDPIPDTLVAMGKSNYILGVQGNTWSEYMYDEAKRDYMVFPRILAVAEIGWTNLDRKDYKDFERRIENAYVRLDGHAINYHIPQPEQPNGSCNFVAFTDKASLEFKTTRPIKMVYTLEWQ
;
A
#
# COMPACT_ATOMS: atom_id res chain seq x y z
N GLN A 1 -6.96 -23.38 -17.48
CA GLN A 1 -6.18 -24.58 -17.87
C GLN A 1 -5.70 -24.55 -19.33
N ARG A 2 -6.55 -24.17 -20.33
CA ARG A 2 -6.15 -24.14 -21.76
C ARG A 2 -4.94 -23.22 -22.00
N MET A 3 -4.95 -22.01 -21.47
CA MET A 3 -3.85 -21.05 -21.60
C MET A 3 -2.58 -21.52 -20.87
N GLU A 4 -2.74 -22.12 -19.71
CA GLU A 4 -1.62 -22.69 -18.95
C GLU A 4 -0.90 -23.77 -19.77
N LYS A 5 -1.65 -24.73 -20.35
CA LYS A 5 -1.08 -25.77 -21.22
C LYS A 5 -0.32 -25.17 -22.42
N TYR A 6 -0.88 -24.13 -23.04
CA TYR A 6 -0.19 -23.44 -24.13
C TYR A 6 1.09 -22.74 -23.65
N LEU A 7 1.05 -22.03 -22.52
CA LEU A 7 2.23 -21.36 -21.96
C LEU A 7 3.32 -22.35 -21.55
N ALA A 8 2.92 -23.52 -21.02
CA ALA A 8 3.85 -24.59 -20.70
C ALA A 8 4.64 -25.06 -21.94
N THR A 9 4.02 -25.12 -23.15
CA THR A 9 4.74 -25.43 -24.39
C THR A 9 5.78 -24.39 -24.78
N LYS A 10 5.71 -23.19 -24.17
CA LYS A 10 6.66 -22.08 -24.33
C LYS A 10 7.63 -21.97 -23.17
N GLY A 11 7.66 -22.95 -22.27
CA GLY A 11 8.49 -22.94 -21.06
C GLY A 11 8.09 -21.84 -20.04
N LYS A 12 6.84 -21.37 -20.08
CA LYS A 12 6.32 -20.35 -19.17
C LYS A 12 5.34 -20.94 -18.17
N LYS A 13 5.38 -20.44 -16.93
CA LYS A 13 4.37 -20.71 -15.90
C LYS A 13 3.33 -19.59 -15.92
N ILE A 14 2.13 -19.88 -15.39
CA ILE A 14 1.07 -18.89 -15.26
C ILE A 14 1.00 -18.34 -13.84
N ILE A 15 0.76 -17.05 -13.73
CA ILE A 15 0.27 -16.39 -12.51
C ILE A 15 -1.14 -15.91 -12.83
N GLY A 16 -2.10 -16.20 -11.98
CA GLY A 16 -3.47 -15.73 -12.14
C GLY A 16 -4.01 -15.14 -10.85
N TRP A 17 -4.94 -14.21 -11.01
CA TRP A 17 -5.72 -13.70 -9.89
C TRP A 17 -6.47 -14.84 -9.21
N ASP A 18 -6.89 -14.65 -7.95
CA ASP A 18 -7.46 -15.72 -7.14
C ASP A 18 -8.78 -16.31 -7.68
N GLU A 19 -9.41 -15.70 -8.69
CA GLU A 19 -10.53 -16.27 -9.45
C GLU A 19 -10.17 -17.58 -10.16
N ILE A 20 -8.90 -17.83 -10.44
CA ILE A 20 -8.49 -19.12 -11.05
C ILE A 20 -8.79 -20.32 -10.14
N LEU A 21 -9.00 -20.11 -8.85
CA LEU A 21 -9.44 -21.14 -7.91
C LEU A 21 -10.82 -21.71 -8.28
N GLU A 22 -11.70 -20.91 -8.85
CA GLU A 22 -13.08 -21.28 -9.19
C GLU A 22 -13.13 -22.35 -10.31
N GLY A 23 -12.15 -22.35 -11.21
CA GLY A 23 -12.07 -23.29 -12.33
C GLY A 23 -11.13 -24.48 -12.09
N GLY A 24 -10.60 -24.62 -10.89
CA GLY A 24 -9.55 -25.57 -10.54
C GLY A 24 -8.16 -25.12 -11.02
N LEU A 25 -7.18 -25.21 -10.14
CA LEU A 25 -5.81 -24.78 -10.42
C LEU A 25 -5.09 -25.76 -11.36
N ALA A 26 -4.35 -25.20 -12.31
CA ALA A 26 -3.35 -25.97 -13.04
C ALA A 26 -2.15 -26.25 -12.11
N PRO A 27 -1.48 -27.42 -12.20
CA PRO A 27 -0.48 -27.84 -11.22
C PRO A 27 0.68 -26.88 -10.99
N SER A 28 1.03 -26.07 -12.00
CA SER A 28 2.13 -25.11 -11.93
C SER A 28 1.70 -23.66 -11.70
N ALA A 29 0.40 -23.40 -11.52
CA ALA A 29 -0.13 -22.05 -11.38
C ALA A 29 0.27 -21.41 -10.04
N THR A 30 0.68 -20.16 -10.10
CA THR A 30 0.83 -19.29 -8.94
C THR A 30 -0.43 -18.44 -8.78
N VAL A 31 -0.92 -18.26 -7.57
CA VAL A 31 -2.12 -17.48 -7.28
C VAL A 31 -1.75 -16.10 -6.75
N MET A 32 -2.39 -15.08 -7.29
CA MET A 32 -2.29 -13.71 -6.81
C MET A 32 -3.56 -13.37 -6.03
N SER A 33 -3.46 -13.27 -4.69
CA SER A 33 -4.59 -13.10 -3.78
C SER A 33 -4.89 -11.61 -3.60
N TRP A 34 -5.95 -11.10 -4.23
CA TRP A 34 -6.29 -9.67 -4.23
C TRP A 34 -7.60 -9.34 -3.51
N ARG A 35 -8.58 -10.24 -3.54
CA ARG A 35 -9.89 -10.06 -2.89
C ARG A 35 -9.83 -10.17 -1.36
N GLY A 36 -8.68 -10.55 -0.82
CA GLY A 36 -8.39 -10.78 0.58
C GLY A 36 -7.27 -11.79 0.71
N GLU A 37 -7.15 -12.42 1.86
CA GLU A 37 -6.14 -13.44 2.14
C GLU A 37 -6.64 -14.86 1.86
N ASP A 38 -7.96 -15.08 1.87
CA ASP A 38 -8.57 -16.42 1.80
C ASP A 38 -8.17 -17.20 0.55
N GLY A 39 -8.12 -16.51 -0.60
CA GLY A 39 -7.68 -17.13 -1.86
C GLY A 39 -6.23 -17.61 -1.79
N GLY A 40 -5.35 -16.80 -1.20
CA GLY A 40 -3.95 -17.12 -0.98
C GLY A 40 -3.78 -18.29 0.00
N ILE A 41 -4.51 -18.28 1.10
CA ILE A 41 -4.52 -19.35 2.09
C ILE A 41 -4.98 -20.67 1.42
N ALA A 42 -6.10 -20.64 0.71
CA ALA A 42 -6.62 -21.80 0.02
C ALA A 42 -5.61 -22.38 -0.99
N ALA A 43 -4.96 -21.53 -1.78
CA ALA A 43 -3.95 -21.95 -2.75
C ALA A 43 -2.70 -22.55 -2.06
N ALA A 44 -2.19 -21.92 -1.00
CA ALA A 44 -1.04 -22.42 -0.25
C ALA A 44 -1.30 -23.76 0.43
N LEU A 45 -2.52 -23.98 0.92
CA LEU A 45 -2.95 -25.27 1.48
C LEU A 45 -3.00 -26.39 0.42
N MET A 46 -3.19 -26.04 -0.86
CA MET A 46 -3.13 -26.93 -2.01
C MET A 46 -1.72 -27.03 -2.64
N ASP A 47 -0.69 -26.57 -1.94
CA ASP A 47 0.72 -26.60 -2.38
C ASP A 47 1.02 -25.70 -3.60
N HIS A 48 0.21 -24.67 -3.82
CA HIS A 48 0.48 -23.64 -4.84
C HIS A 48 1.19 -22.43 -4.25
N THR A 49 2.13 -21.89 -5.01
CA THR A 49 2.78 -20.64 -4.64
C THR A 49 1.83 -19.45 -4.76
N VAL A 50 2.02 -18.44 -3.92
CA VAL A 50 1.11 -17.30 -3.76
C VAL A 50 1.89 -16.00 -3.72
N ILE A 51 1.33 -14.96 -4.34
CA ILE A 51 1.70 -13.57 -4.15
C ILE A 51 0.54 -12.88 -3.42
N MET A 52 0.82 -12.27 -2.27
CA MET A 52 -0.19 -11.58 -1.48
C MET A 52 -0.33 -10.12 -1.93
N THR A 53 -1.55 -9.71 -2.28
CA THR A 53 -1.86 -8.34 -2.72
C THR A 53 -3.27 -7.91 -2.31
N PRO A 54 -3.71 -8.17 -1.06
CA PRO A 54 -5.08 -7.92 -0.64
C PRO A 54 -5.37 -6.42 -0.51
N GLY A 55 -6.34 -5.93 -1.28
CA GLY A 55 -6.72 -4.51 -1.28
C GLY A 55 -7.16 -4.01 0.09
N GLY A 56 -7.96 -4.81 0.81
CA GLY A 56 -8.43 -4.50 2.16
C GLY A 56 -7.31 -4.33 3.20
N ASN A 57 -6.15 -4.93 2.97
CA ASN A 57 -4.97 -4.88 3.85
C ASN A 57 -3.94 -3.81 3.41
N GLY A 58 -4.30 -2.90 2.52
CA GLY A 58 -3.45 -1.77 2.17
C GLY A 58 -2.52 -2.00 0.97
N MET A 59 -2.78 -3.07 0.17
CA MET A 59 -1.98 -3.36 -1.02
C MET A 59 -2.50 -2.67 -2.29
N TYR A 60 -3.57 -1.87 -2.21
CA TYR A 60 -4.05 -1.03 -3.30
C TYR A 60 -3.51 0.39 -3.15
N LEU A 61 -2.62 0.76 -4.05
CA LEU A 61 -1.92 2.05 -4.04
C LEU A 61 -2.63 3.12 -4.89
N ASP A 62 -3.82 2.85 -5.35
CA ASP A 62 -4.72 3.74 -6.10
C ASP A 62 -5.85 4.33 -5.25
N ALA A 63 -5.89 3.98 -3.94
CA ALA A 63 -6.79 4.57 -2.95
C ALA A 63 -6.29 5.93 -2.44
N TYR A 64 -7.18 6.75 -1.88
CA TYR A 64 -6.82 8.00 -1.19
C TYR A 64 -5.80 7.76 -0.07
N GLN A 65 -4.86 8.67 0.10
CA GLN A 65 -3.85 8.65 1.16
C GLN A 65 -4.18 9.60 2.31
N GLY A 66 -5.11 10.53 2.11
CA GLY A 66 -5.56 11.51 3.07
C GLY A 66 -7.02 11.92 2.82
N ASP A 67 -7.41 13.14 3.18
CA ASP A 67 -8.78 13.63 3.02
C ASP A 67 -9.17 13.71 1.53
N SER A 68 -10.14 12.89 1.14
CA SER A 68 -10.65 12.82 -0.24
C SER A 68 -11.22 14.14 -0.78
N LYS A 69 -11.54 15.10 0.09
CA LYS A 69 -12.06 16.42 -0.32
C LYS A 69 -11.00 17.32 -0.92
N ILE A 70 -9.73 17.06 -0.60
CA ILE A 70 -8.61 17.91 -1.00
C ILE A 70 -7.55 17.17 -1.80
N GLU A 71 -7.59 15.83 -1.79
CA GLU A 71 -6.71 15.03 -2.64
C GLU A 71 -7.21 14.94 -4.09
N PRO A 72 -6.30 14.72 -5.05
CA PRO A 72 -6.67 14.46 -6.43
C PRO A 72 -7.56 13.21 -6.53
N VAL A 73 -8.62 13.29 -7.35
CA VAL A 73 -9.64 12.22 -7.48
C VAL A 73 -9.00 10.86 -7.76
N THR A 74 -9.49 9.84 -7.07
CA THR A 74 -9.11 8.43 -7.24
C THR A 74 -10.34 7.55 -7.43
N ILE A 75 -10.15 6.25 -7.62
CA ILE A 75 -11.25 5.27 -7.70
C ILE A 75 -12.05 5.18 -6.39
N GLY A 76 -11.48 5.63 -5.29
CA GLY A 76 -12.06 5.55 -3.95
C GLY A 76 -11.22 4.72 -3.00
N GLY A 77 -11.81 4.39 -1.85
CA GLY A 77 -11.07 3.70 -0.78
C GLY A 77 -10.13 4.64 -0.02
N TYR A 78 -9.50 4.10 1.01
CA TYR A 78 -8.58 4.86 1.86
C TYR A 78 -7.48 3.95 2.37
N THR A 79 -6.24 4.28 2.04
CA THR A 79 -5.06 3.49 2.42
C THR A 79 -3.94 4.41 2.88
N LEU A 80 -3.77 4.50 4.19
CA LEU A 80 -2.64 5.22 4.80
C LEU A 80 -1.34 4.43 4.64
N LEU A 81 -0.22 5.15 4.70
CA LEU A 81 1.12 4.56 4.74
C LEU A 81 1.26 3.52 5.86
N GLU A 82 0.80 3.86 7.07
CA GLU A 82 0.83 2.97 8.22
C GLU A 82 0.03 1.68 8.00
N LYS A 83 -1.14 1.78 7.35
CA LYS A 83 -1.95 0.61 7.02
C LYS A 83 -1.22 -0.35 6.10
N THR A 84 -0.56 0.18 5.06
CA THR A 84 0.28 -0.64 4.16
C THR A 84 1.44 -1.28 4.94
N TYR A 85 2.12 -0.52 5.80
CA TYR A 85 3.22 -1.02 6.60
C TYR A 85 2.81 -2.08 7.62
N SER A 86 1.60 -1.96 8.20
CA SER A 86 1.12 -2.89 9.23
C SER A 86 0.82 -4.30 8.71
N TYR A 87 0.65 -4.44 7.40
CA TYR A 87 0.32 -5.73 6.81
C TYR A 87 1.42 -6.77 7.02
N ASP A 88 1.01 -7.99 7.41
CA ASP A 88 1.86 -9.19 7.40
C ASP A 88 1.44 -10.08 6.23
N PRO A 89 2.31 -10.31 5.23
CA PRO A 89 1.96 -11.13 4.09
C PRO A 89 1.89 -12.64 4.38
N ILE A 90 2.25 -13.07 5.58
CA ILE A 90 2.22 -14.49 5.97
C ILE A 90 1.12 -14.71 7.01
N PRO A 91 -0.09 -15.13 6.63
CA PRO A 91 -1.18 -15.39 7.55
C PRO A 91 -0.82 -16.43 8.63
N ASP A 92 -1.23 -16.17 9.87
CA ASP A 92 -1.00 -17.08 11.02
C ASP A 92 -1.46 -18.50 10.74
N THR A 93 -2.55 -18.68 10.00
CA THR A 93 -3.05 -19.99 9.58
C THR A 93 -1.99 -20.78 8.81
N LEU A 94 -1.26 -20.13 7.90
CA LEU A 94 -0.21 -20.78 7.13
C LEU A 94 1.03 -21.08 7.97
N VAL A 95 1.33 -20.23 8.95
CA VAL A 95 2.39 -20.48 9.94
C VAL A 95 2.06 -21.76 10.73
N ALA A 96 0.85 -21.82 11.30
CA ALA A 96 0.38 -22.97 12.09
C ALA A 96 0.35 -24.27 11.28
N MET A 97 0.09 -24.21 9.97
CA MET A 97 0.03 -25.36 9.07
C MET A 97 1.38 -25.72 8.42
N GLY A 98 2.45 -24.97 8.71
CA GLY A 98 3.78 -25.18 8.10
C GLY A 98 3.81 -24.90 6.60
N LYS A 99 2.94 -24.00 6.09
CA LYS A 99 2.78 -23.67 4.67
C LYS A 99 3.27 -22.26 4.29
N SER A 100 3.96 -21.57 5.20
CA SER A 100 4.48 -20.20 4.97
C SER A 100 5.40 -20.11 3.75
N ASN A 101 6.12 -21.16 3.43
CA ASN A 101 7.04 -21.25 2.29
C ASN A 101 6.36 -21.14 0.92
N TYR A 102 5.04 -21.28 0.85
CA TYR A 102 4.27 -21.07 -0.38
C TYR A 102 4.01 -19.59 -0.67
N ILE A 103 4.15 -18.70 0.32
CA ILE A 103 4.09 -17.25 0.09
C ILE A 103 5.41 -16.78 -0.51
N LEU A 104 5.38 -16.39 -1.79
CA LEU A 104 6.56 -15.89 -2.50
C LEU A 104 6.89 -14.44 -2.13
N GLY A 105 5.89 -13.69 -1.68
CA GLY A 105 6.03 -12.30 -1.31
C GLY A 105 4.74 -11.51 -1.47
N VAL A 106 4.89 -10.20 -1.57
CA VAL A 106 3.82 -9.21 -1.58
C VAL A 106 3.91 -8.32 -2.81
N GLN A 107 2.78 -7.79 -3.27
CA GLN A 107 2.70 -6.83 -4.36
C GLN A 107 1.75 -5.69 -4.00
N GLY A 108 2.14 -4.46 -4.34
CA GLY A 108 1.24 -3.31 -4.35
C GLY A 108 0.61 -3.16 -5.74
N ASN A 109 -0.72 -3.06 -5.80
CA ASN A 109 -1.45 -2.84 -7.04
C ASN A 109 -1.75 -1.36 -7.24
N THR A 110 -1.68 -0.92 -8.49
CA THR A 110 -1.95 0.45 -8.90
C THR A 110 -2.81 0.42 -10.16
N TRP A 111 -4.14 0.46 -9.96
CA TRP A 111 -5.11 0.47 -11.05
C TRP A 111 -5.20 1.87 -11.64
N SER A 112 -5.22 1.98 -12.97
CA SER A 112 -4.91 3.23 -13.66
C SER A 112 -6.11 4.04 -14.14
N GLU A 113 -7.34 3.69 -13.73
CA GLU A 113 -8.57 4.35 -14.17
C GLU A 113 -8.59 5.86 -13.91
N TYR A 114 -7.90 6.30 -12.86
CA TYR A 114 -7.79 7.70 -12.47
C TYR A 114 -6.35 8.25 -12.53
N MET A 115 -5.46 7.57 -13.27
CA MET A 115 -4.06 7.95 -13.43
C MET A 115 -3.80 8.42 -14.86
N TYR A 116 -3.94 9.69 -15.09
CA TYR A 116 -3.87 10.31 -16.40
C TYR A 116 -2.44 10.71 -16.82
N ASP A 117 -1.49 10.78 -15.89
CA ASP A 117 -0.09 11.10 -16.15
C ASP A 117 0.88 10.47 -15.14
N GLU A 118 2.19 10.65 -15.37
CA GLU A 118 3.24 10.12 -14.50
C GLU A 118 3.24 10.79 -13.12
N ALA A 119 2.99 12.08 -13.04
CA ALA A 119 2.97 12.82 -11.78
C ALA A 119 1.86 12.31 -10.86
N LYS A 120 0.67 12.01 -11.43
CA LYS A 120 -0.43 11.39 -10.69
C LYS A 120 -0.08 9.97 -10.25
N ARG A 121 0.52 9.16 -11.12
CA ARG A 121 0.99 7.81 -10.77
C ARG A 121 1.97 7.85 -9.60
N ASP A 122 2.97 8.70 -9.67
CA ASP A 122 4.00 8.83 -8.64
C ASP A 122 3.41 9.29 -7.31
N TYR A 123 2.48 10.26 -7.35
CA TYR A 123 1.72 10.69 -6.18
C TYR A 123 0.97 9.53 -5.52
N MET A 124 0.33 8.68 -6.30
CA MET A 124 -0.44 7.54 -5.78
C MET A 124 0.46 6.44 -5.22
N VAL A 125 1.59 6.18 -5.84
CA VAL A 125 2.50 5.09 -5.48
C VAL A 125 3.36 5.43 -4.27
N PHE A 126 3.96 6.64 -4.24
CA PHE A 126 4.86 7.06 -3.17
C PHE A 126 4.14 7.84 -2.08
N PRO A 127 4.47 7.61 -0.80
CA PRO A 127 5.55 6.75 -0.29
C PRO A 127 5.15 5.28 -0.04
N ARG A 128 3.89 4.87 -0.25
CA ARG A 128 3.37 3.55 0.15
C ARG A 128 4.14 2.37 -0.44
N ILE A 129 4.68 2.49 -1.64
CA ILE A 129 5.51 1.42 -2.24
C ILE A 129 6.77 1.13 -1.43
N LEU A 130 7.28 2.10 -0.68
CA LEU A 130 8.40 1.90 0.24
C LEU A 130 7.99 1.03 1.43
N ALA A 131 6.75 1.15 1.89
CA ALA A 131 6.19 0.25 2.91
C ALA A 131 5.99 -1.17 2.34
N VAL A 132 5.51 -1.30 1.11
CA VAL A 132 5.41 -2.62 0.44
C VAL A 132 6.78 -3.28 0.35
N ALA A 133 7.81 -2.53 -0.02
CA ALA A 133 9.18 -3.04 -0.05
C ALA A 133 9.66 -3.47 1.35
N GLU A 134 9.40 -2.64 2.37
CA GLU A 134 9.79 -2.95 3.76
C GLU A 134 9.17 -4.25 4.26
N ILE A 135 7.85 -4.42 4.09
CA ILE A 135 7.16 -5.64 4.56
C ILE A 135 7.55 -6.88 3.77
N GLY A 136 8.00 -6.72 2.53
CA GLY A 136 8.50 -7.83 1.71
C GLY A 136 9.92 -8.29 2.06
N TRP A 137 10.74 -7.43 2.70
CA TRP A 137 12.15 -7.71 2.97
C TRP A 137 12.52 -7.75 4.46
N THR A 138 11.63 -7.31 5.34
CA THR A 138 11.90 -7.22 6.78
C THR A 138 11.13 -8.29 7.52
N ASN A 139 11.81 -9.07 8.34
CA ASN A 139 11.16 -10.04 9.23
C ASN A 139 10.20 -9.33 10.19
N LEU A 140 9.08 -9.97 10.51
CA LEU A 140 8.00 -9.40 11.31
C LEU A 140 8.47 -8.91 12.70
N ASP A 141 9.35 -9.68 13.34
CA ASP A 141 9.94 -9.36 14.64
C ASP A 141 10.87 -8.12 14.63
N ARG A 142 11.25 -7.65 13.45
CA ARG A 142 12.10 -6.48 13.26
C ARG A 142 11.35 -5.27 12.70
N LYS A 143 10.04 -5.38 12.47
CA LYS A 143 9.22 -4.26 12.00
C LYS A 143 9.05 -3.23 13.13
N ASP A 144 9.39 -1.99 12.82
CA ASP A 144 9.18 -0.81 13.67
C ASP A 144 8.74 0.36 12.81
N TYR A 145 7.47 0.75 12.92
CA TYR A 145 6.91 1.82 12.10
C TYR A 145 7.58 3.18 12.35
N LYS A 146 7.92 3.49 13.61
CA LYS A 146 8.60 4.75 13.94
C LYS A 146 10.01 4.81 13.36
N ASP A 147 10.74 3.69 13.38
CA ASP A 147 12.04 3.63 12.71
C ASP A 147 11.88 3.70 11.19
N PHE A 148 10.85 3.08 10.62
CA PHE A 148 10.54 3.21 9.20
C PHE A 148 10.24 4.66 8.82
N GLU A 149 9.41 5.40 9.57
CA GLU A 149 9.14 6.82 9.35
C GLU A 149 10.42 7.65 9.38
N ARG A 150 11.30 7.41 10.34
CA ARG A 150 12.62 8.08 10.42
C ARG A 150 13.48 7.78 9.18
N ARG A 151 13.48 6.56 8.70
CA ARG A 151 14.30 6.15 7.53
C ARG A 151 13.72 6.65 6.19
N ILE A 152 12.42 6.78 6.09
CA ILE A 152 11.75 7.24 4.89
C ILE A 152 12.13 8.70 4.55
N GLU A 153 12.54 9.51 5.53
CA GLU A 153 13.04 10.87 5.30
C GLU A 153 14.23 10.88 4.31
N ASN A 154 15.13 9.90 4.41
CA ASN A 154 16.22 9.76 3.46
C ASN A 154 15.76 9.33 2.07
N ALA A 155 14.65 8.59 1.99
CA ALA A 155 14.05 8.23 0.72
C ALA A 155 13.42 9.45 0.04
N TYR A 156 12.76 10.33 0.79
CA TYR A 156 12.23 11.58 0.25
C TYR A 156 13.30 12.46 -0.40
N VAL A 157 14.47 12.58 0.23
CA VAL A 157 15.59 13.33 -0.38
C VAL A 157 15.99 12.76 -1.76
N ARG A 158 15.96 11.44 -1.91
CA ARG A 158 16.22 10.79 -3.21
C ARG A 158 15.06 11.00 -4.20
N LEU A 159 13.83 10.93 -3.75
CA LEU A 159 12.65 11.22 -4.57
C LEU A 159 12.69 12.66 -5.09
N ASP A 160 13.05 13.63 -4.24
CA ASP A 160 13.28 15.02 -4.64
C ASP A 160 14.38 15.15 -5.70
N GLY A 161 15.50 14.45 -5.50
CA GLY A 161 16.61 14.45 -6.46
C GLY A 161 16.24 13.88 -7.83
N HIS A 162 15.22 13.06 -7.90
CA HIS A 162 14.66 12.50 -9.13
C HIS A 162 13.40 13.22 -9.63
N ALA A 163 13.00 14.31 -8.98
CA ALA A 163 11.77 15.06 -9.27
C ALA A 163 10.49 14.20 -9.26
N ILE A 164 10.44 13.18 -8.40
CA ILE A 164 9.28 12.33 -8.23
C ILE A 164 8.20 13.08 -7.45
N ASN A 165 7.00 13.16 -8.01
CA ASN A 165 5.84 13.74 -7.33
C ASN A 165 5.23 12.72 -6.37
N TYR A 166 5.52 12.81 -5.08
CA TYR A 166 5.00 11.89 -4.07
C TYR A 166 4.00 12.59 -3.14
N HIS A 167 3.14 11.80 -2.51
CA HIS A 167 2.19 12.32 -1.52
C HIS A 167 2.91 12.84 -0.28
N ILE A 168 2.58 14.07 0.13
CA ILE A 168 3.02 14.68 1.38
C ILE A 168 1.80 14.71 2.32
N PRO A 169 1.87 14.07 3.50
CA PRO A 169 0.79 14.12 4.46
C PRO A 169 0.46 15.56 4.87
N GLN A 170 -0.81 15.81 5.17
CA GLN A 170 -1.23 17.11 5.67
C GLN A 170 -0.54 17.45 6.99
N PRO A 171 -0.30 18.74 7.26
CA PRO A 171 0.20 19.18 8.55
C PRO A 171 -0.74 18.76 9.68
N GLU A 172 -0.19 18.16 10.72
CA GLU A 172 -0.94 17.78 11.91
C GLU A 172 -1.00 18.92 12.91
N GLN A 173 -2.14 19.06 13.57
CA GLN A 173 -2.26 19.92 14.75
C GLN A 173 -1.87 19.14 15.99
N PRO A 174 -1.01 19.67 16.87
CA PRO A 174 -0.51 18.96 18.06
C PRO A 174 -1.62 18.50 19.02
N ASN A 175 -2.79 19.11 18.97
CA ASN A 175 -3.91 18.86 19.87
C ASN A 175 -5.00 17.94 19.29
N GLY A 176 -4.71 17.21 18.23
CA GLY A 176 -5.66 16.29 17.59
C GLY A 176 -6.63 16.99 16.64
N SER A 177 -7.59 16.24 16.15
CA SER A 177 -8.52 16.60 15.05
C SER A 177 -9.59 17.64 15.39
N CYS A 178 -9.27 18.71 16.12
CA CYS A 178 -10.22 19.79 16.34
C CYS A 178 -10.15 20.76 15.17
N ASN A 179 -11.20 20.82 14.35
CA ASN A 179 -11.29 21.70 13.18
C ASN A 179 -11.48 23.18 13.52
N PHE A 180 -11.57 23.53 14.81
CA PHE A 180 -11.70 24.90 15.28
C PHE A 180 -11.13 25.08 16.69
N VAL A 181 -10.65 26.27 16.94
CA VAL A 181 -10.15 26.70 18.26
C VAL A 181 -11.05 27.82 18.77
N ALA A 182 -11.62 27.64 19.97
CA ALA A 182 -12.33 28.70 20.66
C ALA A 182 -11.35 29.52 21.49
N PHE A 183 -11.36 30.83 21.34
CA PHE A 183 -10.49 31.75 22.09
C PHE A 183 -11.22 33.08 22.41
N THR A 184 -10.77 33.80 23.44
CA THR A 184 -11.33 35.09 23.84
C THR A 184 -10.52 36.27 23.31
N ASP A 185 -9.19 36.23 23.47
CA ASP A 185 -8.30 37.33 23.09
C ASP A 185 -7.24 36.95 22.06
N LYS A 186 -6.62 35.78 22.21
CA LYS A 186 -5.55 35.31 21.32
C LYS A 186 -5.67 33.82 21.09
N ALA A 187 -5.42 33.41 19.85
CA ALA A 187 -5.22 32.01 19.48
C ALA A 187 -3.78 31.82 19.00
N SER A 188 -3.17 30.67 19.36
CA SER A 188 -1.92 30.22 18.79
C SER A 188 -2.16 28.88 18.14
N LEU A 189 -1.80 28.75 16.87
CA LEU A 189 -1.88 27.52 16.11
C LEU A 189 -0.47 27.07 15.78
N GLU A 190 -0.15 25.83 16.13
CA GLU A 190 1.09 25.19 15.75
C GLU A 190 0.76 24.08 14.75
N PHE A 191 1.46 24.07 13.63
CA PHE A 191 1.35 22.99 12.63
C PHE A 191 2.66 22.25 12.55
N LYS A 192 2.60 20.93 12.60
CA LYS A 192 3.74 20.05 12.36
C LYS A 192 3.60 19.42 10.99
N THR A 193 4.70 19.41 10.26
CA THR A 193 4.81 18.72 8.99
C THR A 193 5.83 17.61 9.13
N THR A 194 5.61 16.52 8.45
CA THR A 194 6.56 15.39 8.39
C THR A 194 7.84 15.76 7.65
N ARG A 195 7.83 16.88 6.93
CA ARG A 195 8.97 17.39 6.16
C ARG A 195 9.03 18.92 6.22
N PRO A 196 10.23 19.53 6.04
CA PRO A 196 10.34 20.96 5.86
C PRO A 196 9.74 21.35 4.49
N ILE A 197 8.51 21.85 4.52
CA ILE A 197 7.78 22.36 3.36
C ILE A 197 7.35 23.79 3.59
N LYS A 198 7.15 24.54 2.50
CA LYS A 198 6.57 25.88 2.59
C LYS A 198 5.07 25.74 2.85
N MET A 199 4.63 26.15 4.02
CA MET A 199 3.21 26.28 4.33
C MET A 199 2.70 27.68 3.96
N VAL A 200 1.52 27.74 3.36
CA VAL A 200 0.78 28.98 3.12
C VAL A 200 -0.59 28.85 3.77
N TYR A 201 -1.11 29.94 4.29
CA TYR A 201 -2.43 29.96 4.91
C TYR A 201 -3.20 31.21 4.46
N THR A 202 -4.51 31.13 4.49
CA THR A 202 -5.43 32.27 4.33
C THR A 202 -6.26 32.41 5.59
N LEU A 203 -6.57 33.63 5.97
CA LEU A 203 -7.52 33.92 7.03
C LEU A 203 -8.78 34.48 6.35
N GLU A 204 -9.87 33.72 6.43
CA GLU A 204 -11.19 34.15 6.00
C GLU A 204 -12.05 34.42 7.23
N TRP A 205 -12.63 35.63 7.29
CA TRP A 205 -13.63 35.98 8.30
C TRP A 205 -15.01 35.78 7.66
N GLN A 206 -15.81 34.91 8.25
CA GLN A 206 -17.24 34.78 7.92
C GLN A 206 -18.08 35.62 8.87
#